data_785043fcc84ee1911b2b1468d0e5c0a8
#
_entry.id   785043fcc84ee1911b2b1468d0e5c0a8
#
_cell.length_a   1.000
_cell.length_b   1.000
_cell.length_c   1.000
_cell.angle_alpha   90.00
_cell.angle_beta   90.00
_cell.angle_gamma   90.00
#
_symmetry.space_group_name_H-M   'P 1'
#
loop_
_entity.id
_entity.type
_entity.pdbx_description
1 polymer ?
#
loop_
_entity_poly.entity_id
_entity_poly.type
_entity_poly.pdbx_seq_one_letter_code
_entity_poly.pdbx_strand_id
1 'polypeptide(L)'
;EWHGHNDFYKAVVNATTAGLYGCSGVNCSLLGIGERTGNCPTEAMCIEYAQMKGTTAGMDLTVITEIAEYFEHEIGYTIPPRTPFVGKAFNATRAGIHADGLLKDEEIYNVFDTAKILGKKPTVSISNTSGLAGVAYWINAYYGLEGEHAVEKSDDVVKALKTMVDDEYAAGRNTIMGDDELDSVVRIFDKDLHKLFNERIGKR
;
A
#
# COMPACT_ATOMS: atom_id res chain seq x y z
N GLU A 1 11.77 -7.46 -30.56
CA GLU A 1 10.95 -7.61 -29.34
C GLU A 1 11.53 -8.68 -28.43
N TRP A 2 11.28 -8.52 -27.13
CA TRP A 2 11.62 -9.51 -26.12
C TRP A 2 10.35 -10.02 -25.43
N HIS A 3 10.30 -11.33 -25.21
CA HIS A 3 9.28 -12.02 -24.41
C HIS A 3 9.95 -13.01 -23.48
N GLY A 4 9.47 -13.12 -22.25
CA GLY A 4 10.00 -14.07 -21.29
C GLY A 4 9.08 -14.30 -20.11
N HIS A 5 9.32 -15.45 -19.46
CA HIS A 5 8.57 -15.91 -18.29
C HIS A 5 9.34 -15.71 -17.00
N ASN A 6 8.65 -15.84 -15.87
CA ASN A 6 9.16 -15.51 -14.54
C ASN A 6 9.66 -16.73 -13.75
N ASP A 7 9.99 -17.82 -14.42
CA ASP A 7 10.32 -19.11 -13.79
C ASP A 7 11.46 -19.02 -12.74
N PHE A 8 12.38 -18.07 -12.89
CA PHE A 8 13.48 -17.80 -11.95
C PHE A 8 13.40 -16.41 -11.30
N TYR A 9 12.21 -15.79 -11.24
CA TYR A 9 12.02 -14.41 -10.75
C TYR A 9 12.83 -13.35 -11.52
N LYS A 10 13.12 -13.60 -12.80
CA LYS A 10 13.97 -12.72 -13.64
C LYS A 10 13.24 -12.07 -14.80
N ALA A 11 11.92 -12.19 -14.89
CA ALA A 11 11.17 -11.64 -16.02
C ALA A 11 11.43 -10.13 -16.18
N VAL A 12 11.30 -9.34 -15.10
CA VAL A 12 11.49 -7.88 -15.12
C VAL A 12 12.94 -7.54 -15.46
N VAL A 13 13.92 -8.08 -14.75
CA VAL A 13 15.33 -7.76 -14.98
C VAL A 13 15.80 -8.15 -16.38
N ASN A 14 15.33 -9.26 -16.92
CA ASN A 14 15.65 -9.67 -18.28
C ASN A 14 15.00 -8.75 -19.32
N ALA A 15 13.74 -8.34 -19.10
CA ALA A 15 13.02 -7.39 -19.95
C ALA A 15 13.73 -6.02 -19.97
N THR A 16 14.08 -5.50 -18.78
CA THR A 16 14.85 -4.26 -18.63
C THR A 16 16.19 -4.34 -19.37
N THR A 17 16.92 -5.44 -19.16
CA THR A 17 18.19 -5.69 -19.82
C THR A 17 18.03 -5.75 -21.35
N ALA A 18 17.01 -6.46 -21.84
CA ALA A 18 16.73 -6.53 -23.28
C ALA A 18 16.51 -5.13 -23.88
N GLY A 19 15.74 -4.28 -23.19
CA GLY A 19 15.55 -2.88 -23.58
C GLY A 19 16.85 -2.07 -23.61
N LEU A 20 17.69 -2.23 -22.59
CA LEU A 20 19.02 -1.57 -22.52
C LEU A 20 19.96 -2.03 -23.64
N TYR A 21 19.86 -3.28 -24.07
CA TYR A 21 20.68 -3.84 -25.17
C TYR A 21 20.02 -3.74 -26.56
N GLY A 22 19.00 -2.91 -26.70
CA GLY A 22 18.49 -2.48 -28.00
C GLY A 22 17.23 -3.18 -28.48
N CYS A 23 16.53 -3.94 -27.68
CA CYS A 23 15.18 -4.35 -28.00
C CYS A 23 14.25 -3.14 -28.04
N SER A 24 13.52 -2.98 -29.14
CA SER A 24 12.58 -1.87 -29.33
C SER A 24 11.21 -2.09 -28.67
N GLY A 25 10.93 -3.30 -28.23
CA GLY A 25 9.69 -3.67 -27.57
C GLY A 25 9.86 -4.80 -26.56
N VAL A 26 9.07 -4.77 -25.51
CA VAL A 26 8.98 -5.80 -24.48
C VAL A 26 7.54 -6.25 -24.35
N ASN A 27 7.32 -7.54 -24.45
CA ASN A 27 6.01 -8.15 -24.27
C ASN A 27 5.74 -8.35 -22.76
N CYS A 28 4.69 -7.71 -22.27
CA CYS A 28 4.26 -7.77 -20.88
C CYS A 28 2.80 -8.20 -20.77
N SER A 29 2.37 -8.58 -19.58
CA SER A 29 0.96 -8.82 -19.27
C SER A 29 0.56 -8.10 -17.98
N LEU A 30 -0.71 -7.71 -17.88
CA LEU A 30 -1.23 -7.11 -16.65
C LEU A 30 -1.05 -8.10 -15.49
N LEU A 31 -0.54 -7.63 -14.37
CA LEU A 31 -0.25 -8.41 -13.15
C LEU A 31 0.70 -9.60 -13.40
N GLY A 32 1.42 -9.60 -14.51
CA GLY A 32 2.29 -10.70 -14.89
C GLY A 32 1.55 -12.01 -15.21
N ILE A 33 0.24 -11.97 -15.45
CA ILE A 33 -0.56 -13.16 -15.73
C ILE A 33 -0.05 -13.85 -17.01
N GLY A 34 0.19 -15.15 -16.93
CA GLY A 34 0.69 -15.94 -18.04
C GLY A 34 0.90 -17.41 -17.66
N GLU A 35 1.41 -18.17 -18.60
CA GLU A 35 1.70 -19.59 -18.38
C GLU A 35 2.74 -19.83 -17.30
N ARG A 36 2.67 -20.97 -16.64
CA ARG A 36 3.57 -21.43 -15.56
C ARG A 36 3.65 -20.41 -14.40
N THR A 37 4.74 -19.66 -14.32
CA THR A 37 4.99 -18.67 -13.26
C THR A 37 4.63 -17.25 -13.69
N GLY A 38 4.04 -17.08 -14.88
CA GLY A 38 3.64 -15.81 -15.45
C GLY A 38 4.70 -15.15 -16.32
N ASN A 39 4.35 -13.99 -16.83
CA ASN A 39 5.14 -13.16 -17.74
C ASN A 39 5.79 -11.98 -16.98
N CYS A 40 6.45 -11.10 -17.73
CA CYS A 40 6.87 -9.81 -17.22
C CYS A 40 5.64 -8.94 -16.90
N PRO A 41 5.48 -8.44 -15.66
CA PRO A 41 4.34 -7.59 -15.30
C PRO A 41 4.43 -6.22 -16.00
N THR A 42 3.33 -5.76 -16.60
CA THR A 42 3.26 -4.47 -17.29
C THR A 42 3.53 -3.31 -16.31
N GLU A 43 2.94 -3.35 -15.12
CA GLU A 43 3.12 -2.37 -14.07
C GLU A 43 4.59 -2.22 -13.67
N ALA A 44 5.32 -3.33 -13.57
CA ALA A 44 6.74 -3.30 -13.25
C ALA A 44 7.53 -2.61 -14.36
N MET A 45 7.24 -2.90 -15.63
CA MET A 45 7.96 -2.29 -16.75
C MET A 45 7.65 -0.80 -16.93
N CYS A 46 6.43 -0.35 -16.62
CA CYS A 46 6.10 1.07 -16.61
C CYS A 46 6.89 1.82 -15.54
N ILE A 47 7.02 1.27 -14.34
CA ILE A 47 7.82 1.85 -13.25
C ILE A 47 9.33 1.81 -13.59
N GLU A 48 9.84 0.68 -14.09
CA GLU A 48 11.23 0.55 -14.55
C GLU A 48 11.56 1.58 -15.64
N TYR A 49 10.66 1.76 -16.61
CA TYR A 49 10.83 2.78 -17.66
C TYR A 49 10.91 4.18 -17.06
N ALA A 50 9.98 4.53 -16.17
CA ALA A 50 9.96 5.84 -15.54
C ALA A 50 11.23 6.09 -14.72
N GLN A 51 11.71 5.10 -13.99
CA GLN A 51 12.96 5.17 -13.22
C GLN A 51 14.18 5.36 -14.10
N MET A 52 14.32 4.56 -15.16
CA MET A 52 15.48 4.64 -16.07
C MET A 52 15.52 5.92 -16.91
N LYS A 53 14.35 6.43 -17.29
CA LYS A 53 14.26 7.61 -18.17
C LYS A 53 14.05 8.92 -17.42
N GLY A 54 13.76 8.88 -16.12
CA GLY A 54 13.44 10.07 -15.33
C GLY A 54 12.13 10.74 -15.75
N THR A 55 11.26 10.02 -16.45
CA THR A 55 9.96 10.52 -16.93
C THR A 55 9.00 9.38 -17.19
N THR A 56 7.72 9.61 -16.93
CA THR A 56 6.64 8.67 -17.27
C THR A 56 6.28 8.70 -18.76
N ALA A 57 6.87 9.60 -19.57
CA ALA A 57 6.52 9.82 -20.97
C ALA A 57 5.01 10.03 -21.20
N GLY A 58 4.32 10.64 -20.23
CA GLY A 58 2.89 10.90 -20.29
C GLY A 58 2.01 9.73 -19.84
N MET A 59 2.57 8.60 -19.39
CA MET A 59 1.80 7.53 -18.79
C MET A 59 1.23 8.01 -17.43
N ASP A 60 -0.05 7.76 -17.21
CA ASP A 60 -0.70 7.88 -15.91
C ASP A 60 -0.51 6.56 -15.14
N LEU A 61 0.40 6.56 -14.18
CA LEU A 61 0.72 5.35 -13.42
C LEU A 61 -0.30 5.06 -12.30
N THR A 62 -1.20 5.99 -11.99
CA THR A 62 -2.29 5.74 -11.01
C THR A 62 -3.25 4.67 -11.51
N VAL A 63 -3.39 4.53 -12.83
CA VAL A 63 -4.18 3.48 -13.50
C VAL A 63 -3.73 2.06 -13.10
N ILE A 64 -2.48 1.88 -12.66
CA ILE A 64 -1.99 0.58 -12.15
C ILE A 64 -2.82 0.11 -10.96
N THR A 65 -3.15 1.02 -10.04
CA THR A 65 -4.00 0.72 -8.89
C THR A 65 -5.43 0.38 -9.32
N GLU A 66 -6.01 1.15 -10.24
CA GLU A 66 -7.36 0.91 -10.76
C GLU A 66 -7.46 -0.45 -11.47
N ILE A 67 -6.44 -0.82 -12.24
CA ILE A 67 -6.36 -2.14 -12.89
C ILE A 67 -6.32 -3.25 -11.85
N ALA A 68 -5.53 -3.11 -10.81
CA ALA A 68 -5.44 -4.11 -9.74
C ALA A 68 -6.78 -4.29 -9.02
N GLU A 69 -7.45 -3.20 -8.68
CA GLU A 69 -8.79 -3.21 -8.08
C GLU A 69 -9.83 -3.85 -9.00
N TYR A 70 -9.82 -3.53 -10.29
CA TYR A 70 -10.69 -4.14 -11.29
C TYR A 70 -10.50 -5.67 -11.36
N PHE A 71 -9.25 -6.14 -11.37
CA PHE A 71 -8.96 -7.58 -11.38
C PHE A 71 -9.44 -8.29 -10.12
N GLU A 72 -9.33 -7.64 -8.94
CA GLU A 72 -9.84 -8.23 -7.69
C GLU A 72 -11.37 -8.23 -7.64
N HIS A 73 -12.03 -7.12 -7.95
CA HIS A 73 -13.47 -6.96 -7.75
C HIS A 73 -14.33 -7.50 -8.89
N GLU A 74 -13.92 -7.27 -10.15
CA GLU A 74 -14.74 -7.63 -11.30
C GLU A 74 -14.37 -9.01 -11.89
N ILE A 75 -13.09 -9.38 -11.81
CA ILE A 75 -12.61 -10.66 -12.35
C ILE A 75 -12.51 -11.73 -11.27
N GLY A 76 -12.42 -11.33 -10.00
CA GLY A 76 -12.23 -12.24 -8.87
C GLY A 76 -10.80 -12.81 -8.78
N TYR A 77 -9.83 -12.10 -9.37
CA TYR A 77 -8.42 -12.50 -9.30
C TYR A 77 -7.84 -12.12 -7.95
N THR A 78 -7.23 -13.07 -7.25
CA THR A 78 -6.61 -12.80 -5.96
C THR A 78 -5.17 -12.33 -6.13
N ILE A 79 -4.91 -11.06 -5.83
CA ILE A 79 -3.55 -10.50 -5.82
C ILE A 79 -2.90 -10.77 -4.46
N PRO A 80 -1.74 -11.46 -4.40
CA PRO A 80 -1.03 -11.62 -3.14
C PRO A 80 -0.74 -10.26 -2.50
N PRO A 81 -0.99 -10.07 -1.19
CA PRO A 81 -0.96 -8.74 -0.56
C PRO A 81 0.36 -7.99 -0.69
N ARG A 82 1.48 -8.69 -0.90
CA ARG A 82 2.82 -8.11 -1.04
C ARG A 82 3.35 -8.10 -2.47
N THR A 83 2.49 -8.33 -3.47
CA THR A 83 2.89 -8.19 -4.88
C THR A 83 3.36 -6.75 -5.12
N PRO A 84 4.56 -6.53 -5.66
CA PRO A 84 5.07 -5.18 -5.92
C PRO A 84 4.05 -4.32 -6.67
N PHE A 85 3.94 -3.06 -6.28
CA PHE A 85 3.07 -2.01 -6.84
C PHE A 85 1.55 -2.22 -6.66
N VAL A 86 1.05 -3.42 -6.85
CA VAL A 86 -0.39 -3.73 -6.92
C VAL A 86 -0.96 -4.35 -5.65
N GLY A 87 -0.16 -5.10 -4.88
CA GLY A 87 -0.62 -5.74 -3.64
C GLY A 87 -1.07 -4.71 -2.60
N LYS A 88 -2.12 -5.00 -1.87
CA LYS A 88 -2.68 -4.09 -0.86
C LYS A 88 -1.76 -3.80 0.34
N ALA A 89 -0.69 -4.55 0.51
CA ALA A 89 0.29 -4.37 1.58
C ALA A 89 1.73 -4.20 1.05
N PHE A 90 1.92 -3.87 -0.24
CA PHE A 90 3.27 -3.75 -0.80
C PHE A 90 4.05 -2.56 -0.20
N ASN A 91 3.35 -1.46 0.15
CA ASN A 91 3.91 -0.27 0.78
C ASN A 91 3.54 -0.16 2.28
N ALA A 92 3.13 -1.29 2.90
CA ALA A 92 2.77 -1.33 4.31
C ALA A 92 4.00 -1.44 5.21
N THR A 93 4.04 -0.65 6.29
CA THR A 93 5.02 -0.74 7.36
C THR A 93 4.38 -1.17 8.68
N ARG A 94 5.17 -1.71 9.61
CA ARG A 94 4.74 -2.12 10.95
C ARG A 94 5.47 -1.41 12.08
N ALA A 95 6.67 -0.92 11.82
CA ALA A 95 7.50 -0.32 12.86
C ALA A 95 7.14 1.15 13.09
N GLY A 96 6.94 1.54 14.34
CA GLY A 96 6.59 2.91 14.72
C GLY A 96 7.59 3.97 14.24
N ILE A 97 8.89 3.64 14.22
CA ILE A 97 9.93 4.54 13.69
C ILE A 97 9.78 4.76 12.17
N HIS A 98 9.34 3.75 11.43
CA HIS A 98 9.08 3.87 10.00
C HIS A 98 7.81 4.68 9.74
N ALA A 99 6.78 4.51 10.57
CA ALA A 99 5.57 5.32 10.49
C ALA A 99 5.86 6.81 10.74
N ASP A 100 6.72 7.15 11.70
CA ASP A 100 7.15 8.54 11.94
C ASP A 100 7.94 9.12 10.76
N GLY A 101 8.74 8.30 10.09
CA GLY A 101 9.42 8.66 8.83
C GLY A 101 8.43 8.95 7.71
N LEU A 102 7.46 8.06 7.48
CA LEU A 102 6.43 8.22 6.46
C LEU A 102 5.56 9.47 6.66
N LEU A 103 5.33 9.89 7.92
CA LEU A 103 4.61 11.14 8.24
C LEU A 103 5.37 12.39 7.81
N LYS A 104 6.69 12.33 7.74
CA LYS A 104 7.55 13.45 7.35
C LYS A 104 7.75 13.51 5.85
N ASP A 105 8.10 12.39 5.27
CA ASP A 105 8.29 12.21 3.83
C ASP A 105 8.23 10.72 3.50
N GLU A 106 7.39 10.34 2.55
CA GLU A 106 7.23 8.94 2.16
C GLU A 106 8.54 8.33 1.66
N GLU A 107 9.36 9.10 0.93
CA GLU A 107 10.61 8.64 0.34
C GLU A 107 11.73 8.36 1.37
N ILE A 108 11.53 8.73 2.65
CA ILE A 108 12.45 8.33 3.74
C ILE A 108 12.45 6.81 3.93
N TYR A 109 11.34 6.15 3.63
CA TYR A 109 11.20 4.72 3.84
C TYR A 109 10.83 3.95 2.56
N ASN A 110 9.93 4.46 1.75
CA ASN A 110 9.55 3.87 0.47
C ASN A 110 10.53 4.26 -0.63
N VAL A 111 10.64 3.43 -1.65
CA VAL A 111 11.57 3.64 -2.78
C VAL A 111 11.18 4.86 -3.63
N PHE A 112 9.91 5.25 -3.58
CA PHE A 112 9.32 6.43 -4.21
C PHE A 112 8.01 6.80 -3.51
N ASP A 113 7.50 8.00 -3.76
CA ASP A 113 6.18 8.46 -3.29
C ASP A 113 5.06 7.67 -3.96
N THR A 114 4.56 6.63 -3.26
CA THR A 114 3.52 5.73 -3.79
C THR A 114 2.17 6.42 -3.88
N ALA A 115 1.90 7.41 -3.04
CA ALA A 115 0.67 8.20 -3.11
C ALA A 115 0.63 9.02 -4.39
N LYS A 116 1.73 9.67 -4.75
CA LYS A 116 1.84 10.50 -5.95
C LYS A 116 1.88 9.68 -7.24
N ILE A 117 2.64 8.59 -7.26
CA ILE A 117 2.89 7.81 -8.48
C ILE A 117 1.77 6.81 -8.76
N LEU A 118 1.26 6.13 -7.74
CA LEU A 118 0.27 5.06 -7.87
C LEU A 118 -1.13 5.44 -7.34
N GLY A 119 -1.29 6.65 -6.78
CA GLY A 119 -2.52 7.01 -6.06
C GLY A 119 -2.75 6.20 -4.78
N LYS A 120 -1.73 5.49 -4.30
CA LYS A 120 -1.84 4.52 -3.20
C LYS A 120 -1.04 4.97 -1.99
N LYS A 121 -1.74 5.57 -1.03
CA LYS A 121 -1.12 6.01 0.24
C LYS A 121 -0.48 4.82 0.99
N PRO A 122 0.69 5.02 1.63
CA PRO A 122 1.27 4.00 2.50
C PRO A 122 0.31 3.57 3.60
N THR A 123 0.40 2.32 4.00
CA THR A 123 -0.37 1.79 5.11
C THR A 123 0.52 1.44 6.29
N VAL A 124 0.00 1.63 7.51
CA VAL A 124 0.69 1.23 8.74
C VAL A 124 -0.12 0.12 9.39
N SER A 125 0.47 -1.07 9.47
CA SER A 125 -0.15 -2.19 10.19
C SER A 125 0.12 -2.06 11.67
N ILE A 126 -0.92 -2.20 12.50
CA ILE A 126 -0.84 -2.02 13.95
C ILE A 126 -0.52 -3.35 14.65
N SER A 127 0.47 -3.30 15.55
CA SER A 127 0.90 -4.40 16.40
C SER A 127 1.44 -3.86 17.74
N ASN A 128 1.90 -4.75 18.62
CA ASN A 128 2.53 -4.35 19.88
C ASN A 128 3.79 -3.47 19.70
N THR A 129 4.45 -3.57 18.55
CA THR A 129 5.63 -2.73 18.22
C THR A 129 5.27 -1.36 17.68
N SER A 130 3.98 -1.10 17.43
CA SER A 130 3.50 0.21 16.95
C SER A 130 3.48 1.22 18.12
N GLY A 131 4.12 2.37 17.93
CA GLY A 131 4.05 3.49 18.85
C GLY A 131 2.78 4.33 18.62
N LEU A 132 2.53 5.31 19.51
CA LEU A 132 1.38 6.24 19.39
C LEU A 132 1.33 6.97 18.05
N ALA A 133 2.49 7.32 17.47
CA ALA A 133 2.54 7.94 16.13
C ALA A 133 2.00 7.01 15.02
N GLY A 134 2.32 5.71 15.08
CA GLY A 134 1.81 4.72 14.15
C GLY A 134 0.29 4.52 14.27
N VAL A 135 -0.22 4.53 15.50
CA VAL A 135 -1.67 4.44 15.78
C VAL A 135 -2.40 5.68 15.27
N ALA A 136 -1.89 6.88 15.54
CA ALA A 136 -2.45 8.13 15.03
C ALA A 136 -2.45 8.15 13.48
N TYR A 137 -1.33 7.71 12.87
CA TYR A 137 -1.27 7.59 11.41
C TYR A 137 -2.34 6.65 10.86
N TRP A 138 -2.52 5.46 11.47
CA TRP A 138 -3.54 4.52 11.05
C TRP A 138 -4.94 5.13 11.12
N ILE A 139 -5.28 5.79 12.25
CA ILE A 139 -6.58 6.47 12.40
C ILE A 139 -6.77 7.51 11.28
N ASN A 140 -5.80 8.38 11.08
CA ASN A 140 -5.88 9.43 10.07
C ASN A 140 -6.03 8.86 8.65
N ALA A 141 -5.26 7.83 8.31
CA ALA A 141 -5.32 7.19 7.01
C ALA A 141 -6.65 6.46 6.79
N TYR A 142 -7.11 5.68 7.78
CA TYR A 142 -8.33 4.90 7.69
C TYR A 142 -9.58 5.78 7.60
N TYR A 143 -9.67 6.81 8.43
CA TYR A 143 -10.81 7.75 8.43
C TYR A 143 -10.64 8.91 7.44
N GLY A 144 -9.49 9.02 6.76
CA GLY A 144 -9.19 10.09 5.81
C GLY A 144 -9.15 11.47 6.46
N LEU A 145 -8.58 11.57 7.66
CA LEU A 145 -8.47 12.82 8.41
C LEU A 145 -7.22 13.57 7.98
N GLU A 146 -7.36 14.88 7.72
CA GLU A 146 -6.25 15.74 7.30
C GLU A 146 -6.38 17.14 7.94
N GLY A 147 -5.25 17.84 8.05
CA GLY A 147 -5.21 19.21 8.58
C GLY A 147 -5.72 19.29 10.02
N GLU A 148 -6.63 20.21 10.30
CA GLU A 148 -7.18 20.46 11.64
C GLU A 148 -8.03 19.30 12.20
N HIS A 149 -8.43 18.35 11.34
CA HIS A 149 -9.21 17.17 11.73
C HIS A 149 -8.34 15.95 12.00
N ALA A 150 -7.05 16.03 11.73
CA ALA A 150 -6.14 14.92 11.97
C ALA A 150 -5.93 14.73 13.47
N VAL A 151 -6.01 13.46 13.92
CA VAL A 151 -5.69 13.14 15.31
C VAL A 151 -4.18 13.12 15.51
N GLU A 152 -3.76 13.57 16.70
CA GLU A 152 -2.39 13.59 17.13
C GLU A 152 -2.10 12.41 18.09
N LYS A 153 -0.82 12.06 18.24
CA LYS A 153 -0.38 11.03 19.20
C LYS A 153 -0.76 11.31 20.66
N SER A 154 -1.10 12.56 21.00
CA SER A 154 -1.53 13.00 22.34
C SER A 154 -3.01 12.73 22.60
N ASP A 155 -3.81 12.45 21.60
CA ASP A 155 -5.26 12.31 21.70
C ASP A 155 -5.67 11.05 22.43
N ASP A 156 -6.77 11.14 23.16
CA ASP A 156 -7.23 10.06 24.03
C ASP A 156 -7.66 8.82 23.25
N VAL A 157 -8.24 8.96 22.04
CA VAL A 157 -8.57 7.84 21.16
C VAL A 157 -7.32 7.06 20.73
N VAL A 158 -6.21 7.76 20.46
CA VAL A 158 -4.93 7.14 20.09
C VAL A 158 -4.35 6.34 21.24
N LYS A 159 -4.38 6.91 22.46
CA LYS A 159 -3.91 6.24 23.68
C LYS A 159 -4.78 5.02 24.02
N ALA A 160 -6.10 5.15 23.91
CA ALA A 160 -7.04 4.08 24.19
C ALA A 160 -6.83 2.91 23.21
N LEU A 161 -6.72 3.20 21.91
CA LEU A 161 -6.47 2.18 20.90
C LEU A 161 -5.11 1.49 21.14
N LYS A 162 -4.05 2.25 21.47
CA LYS A 162 -2.74 1.67 21.79
C LYS A 162 -2.79 0.76 23.03
N THR A 163 -3.49 1.16 24.07
CA THR A 163 -3.66 0.36 25.30
C THR A 163 -4.35 -0.97 24.97
N MET A 164 -5.43 -0.95 24.20
CA MET A 164 -6.13 -2.17 23.78
C MET A 164 -5.21 -3.09 22.95
N VAL A 165 -4.45 -2.53 22.02
CA VAL A 165 -3.48 -3.31 21.24
C VAL A 165 -2.47 -4.00 22.15
N ASP A 166 -1.92 -3.28 23.13
CA ASP A 166 -0.95 -3.86 24.09
C ASP A 166 -1.56 -4.95 24.94
N ASP A 167 -2.80 -4.78 25.40
CA ASP A 167 -3.53 -5.76 26.20
C ASP A 167 -3.79 -7.05 25.39
N GLU A 168 -4.21 -6.96 24.12
CA GLU A 168 -4.38 -8.10 23.23
C GLU A 168 -3.07 -8.91 23.07
N TYR A 169 -1.96 -8.22 22.87
CA TYR A 169 -0.66 -8.91 22.75
C TYR A 169 -0.17 -9.48 24.08
N ALA A 170 -0.44 -8.80 25.20
CA ALA A 170 -0.17 -9.35 26.52
C ALA A 170 -1.00 -10.58 26.83
N ALA A 171 -2.21 -10.67 26.28
CA ALA A 171 -3.09 -11.84 26.35
C ALA A 171 -2.67 -13.01 25.43
N GLY A 172 -1.60 -12.84 24.63
CA GLY A 172 -1.00 -13.89 23.80
C GLY A 172 -1.26 -13.78 22.31
N ARG A 173 -1.79 -12.67 21.83
CA ARG A 173 -1.94 -12.41 20.39
C ARG A 173 -0.56 -12.38 19.71
N ASN A 174 -0.46 -13.00 18.53
CA ASN A 174 0.77 -13.06 17.73
C ASN A 174 0.57 -12.61 16.27
N THR A 175 -0.63 -12.12 15.92
CA THR A 175 -0.98 -11.59 14.59
C THR A 175 -1.17 -10.08 14.64
N ILE A 176 -1.01 -9.40 13.49
CA ILE A 176 -1.35 -7.97 13.39
C ILE A 176 -2.85 -7.77 13.64
N MET A 177 -3.20 -6.56 14.12
CA MET A 177 -4.60 -6.15 14.25
C MET A 177 -5.18 -5.88 12.87
N GLY A 178 -6.36 -6.42 12.59
CA GLY A 178 -7.12 -6.10 11.38
C GLY A 178 -7.79 -4.73 11.45
N ASP A 179 -8.03 -4.11 10.31
CA ASP A 179 -8.66 -2.79 10.26
C ASP A 179 -10.07 -2.80 10.89
N ASP A 180 -10.86 -3.86 10.69
CA ASP A 180 -12.18 -4.01 11.30
C ASP A 180 -12.11 -4.12 12.83
N GLU A 181 -11.08 -4.78 13.36
CA GLU A 181 -10.86 -4.90 14.80
C GLU A 181 -10.51 -3.54 15.41
N LEU A 182 -9.60 -2.81 14.78
CA LEU A 182 -9.17 -1.47 15.20
C LEU A 182 -10.33 -0.47 15.10
N ASP A 183 -11.10 -0.50 14.00
CA ASP A 183 -12.28 0.34 13.80
C ASP A 183 -13.34 0.10 14.90
N SER A 184 -13.57 -1.16 15.28
CA SER A 184 -14.53 -1.50 16.34
C SER A 184 -14.22 -0.80 17.67
N VAL A 185 -12.93 -0.62 17.98
CA VAL A 185 -12.47 0.07 19.19
C VAL A 185 -12.63 1.57 19.05
N VAL A 186 -12.22 2.15 17.92
CA VAL A 186 -12.40 3.58 17.67
C VAL A 186 -13.88 3.99 17.77
N ARG A 187 -14.80 3.18 17.26
CA ARG A 187 -16.25 3.41 17.36
C ARG A 187 -16.75 3.52 18.80
N ILE A 188 -16.13 2.79 19.73
CA ILE A 188 -16.50 2.82 21.14
C ILE A 188 -16.00 4.12 21.81
N PHE A 189 -14.80 4.54 21.49
CA PHE A 189 -14.15 5.67 22.13
C PHE A 189 -14.47 7.02 21.48
N ASP A 190 -14.70 7.05 20.18
CA ASP A 190 -14.97 8.28 19.44
C ASP A 190 -16.08 8.09 18.38
N LYS A 191 -17.32 8.33 18.81
CA LYS A 191 -18.50 8.22 17.94
C LYS A 191 -18.56 9.28 16.85
N ASP A 192 -17.89 10.42 17.04
CA ASP A 192 -17.90 11.52 16.09
C ASP A 192 -16.97 11.23 14.91
N LEU A 193 -15.81 10.60 15.14
CA LEU A 193 -14.94 10.09 14.08
C LEU A 193 -15.68 9.08 13.19
N HIS A 194 -16.42 8.17 13.78
CA HIS A 194 -17.21 7.18 13.04
C HIS A 194 -18.34 7.81 12.21
N LYS A 195 -18.99 8.85 12.71
CA LYS A 195 -20.01 9.58 11.99
C LYS A 195 -19.43 10.30 10.76
N LEU A 196 -18.29 10.95 10.91
CA LEU A 196 -17.55 11.58 9.79
C LEU A 196 -17.17 10.59 8.69
N PHE A 197 -16.76 9.37 9.06
CA PHE A 197 -16.44 8.29 8.12
C PHE A 197 -17.66 7.86 7.32
N ASN A 198 -18.80 7.61 7.98
CA ASN A 198 -20.05 7.20 7.31
C ASN A 198 -20.59 8.29 6.37
N GLU A 199 -20.46 9.57 6.73
CA GLU A 199 -20.86 10.68 5.87
C GLU A 199 -20.01 10.79 4.60
N ARG A 200 -18.75 10.29 4.64
CA ARG A 200 -17.86 10.27 3.48
C ARG A 200 -18.08 9.04 2.57
N ILE A 201 -18.31 7.85 3.14
CA ILE A 201 -18.61 6.63 2.36
C ILE A 201 -19.98 6.75 1.67
N GLY A 202 -20.98 7.33 2.33
CA GLY A 202 -22.32 7.56 1.75
C GLY A 202 -22.35 8.57 0.60
N LYS A 203 -21.23 9.23 0.30
CA LYS A 203 -21.07 10.20 -0.81
C LYS A 203 -20.23 9.64 -1.99
N ARG A 204 -19.82 8.40 -1.95
CA ARG A 204 -19.20 7.64 -3.06
C ARG A 204 -20.24 6.67 -3.60
#